data_c00e9a5b7c879b8c580238af4d463581
#
_entry.id   c00e9a5b7c879b8c580238af4d463581
#
_cell.length_a   1.000
_cell.length_b   1.000
_cell.length_c   1.000
_cell.angle_alpha   90.00
_cell.angle_beta   90.00
_cell.angle_gamma   90.00
#
_symmetry.space_group_name_H-M   'P 1'
#
loop_
_entity.id
_entity.type
_entity.pdbx_description
1 polymer ?
#
loop_
_entity_poly.entity_id
_entity_poly.type
_entity_poly.pdbx_seq_one_letter_code
_entity_poly.pdbx_strand_id
1 'polypeptide(L)'
;GLTHQPAIELVKTLIDMTPPELEHCFLADSGSVAVEVSMKMAFQYCDTRFGLDEACQKKKFMTVNYGYHGDTFGAMSVCDPVNSMHSLYSGYVRENIFVKPPKCRFGDAWDEKYIASFAKAIEKHHHEVIAVIIEPIVQGAGGMRIYHPEYLKQIRQLCTKYEVLLILDEIATGFGRTGKLFAYEHADITPDILCVGKALTGGYLTLSAVLCTKEVAGLVCSGRAKGFMHGPTFMGNPLACSIALKSLELIKRGSWKTQVQAIESSFKSALPALRDLDIVRDVRIIGAIGVIELTVMVDAKWFQEQFVQRGVWVRPFGKLVYMMPPFIINDSELGKLIKSVVDVIRLFASIKT
;
A
#
# COMPACT_ATOMS: atom_id res chain seq x y z
N GLY A 1 -22.03 -20.34 -0.07
CA GLY A 1 -22.50 -19.45 0.93
C GLY A 1 -23.71 -18.64 0.50
N LEU A 2 -24.21 -17.83 1.43
CA LEU A 2 -25.26 -16.86 1.15
C LEU A 2 -24.62 -15.54 0.70
N THR A 3 -25.28 -14.83 -0.22
CA THR A 3 -25.00 -13.43 -0.49
C THR A 3 -26.14 -12.55 0.02
N HIS A 4 -25.94 -11.25 0.06
CA HIS A 4 -26.91 -10.27 0.53
C HIS A 4 -26.71 -8.94 -0.19
N GLN A 5 -27.75 -8.10 -0.18
CA GLN A 5 -27.77 -6.85 -0.93
C GLN A 5 -26.55 -5.95 -0.67
N PRO A 6 -26.15 -5.65 0.59
CA PRO A 6 -24.95 -4.83 0.82
C PRO A 6 -23.65 -5.38 0.20
N ALA A 7 -23.44 -6.69 0.18
CA ALA A 7 -22.26 -7.27 -0.45
C ALA A 7 -22.30 -7.13 -1.99
N ILE A 8 -23.47 -7.35 -2.59
CA ILE A 8 -23.66 -7.21 -4.05
C ILE A 8 -23.40 -5.76 -4.49
N GLU A 9 -23.98 -4.80 -3.78
CA GLU A 9 -23.82 -3.37 -4.06
C GLU A 9 -22.37 -2.91 -3.84
N LEU A 10 -21.72 -3.39 -2.79
CA LEU A 10 -20.31 -3.08 -2.51
C LEU A 10 -19.40 -3.59 -3.61
N VAL A 11 -19.54 -4.86 -4.01
CA VAL A 11 -18.74 -5.45 -5.09
C VAL A 11 -18.95 -4.69 -6.39
N LYS A 12 -20.22 -4.41 -6.76
CA LYS A 12 -20.52 -3.61 -7.94
C LYS A 12 -19.86 -2.22 -7.87
N THR A 13 -19.99 -1.54 -6.73
CA THR A 13 -19.40 -0.21 -6.53
C THR A 13 -17.87 -0.23 -6.67
N LEU A 14 -17.20 -1.24 -6.12
CA LEU A 14 -15.74 -1.38 -6.24
C LEU A 14 -15.30 -1.63 -7.67
N ILE A 15 -16.00 -2.51 -8.40
CA ILE A 15 -15.75 -2.77 -9.82
C ILE A 15 -15.96 -1.49 -10.65
N ASP A 16 -17.04 -0.75 -10.42
CA ASP A 16 -17.33 0.51 -11.12
C ASP A 16 -16.27 1.61 -10.85
N MET A 17 -15.51 1.51 -9.76
CA MET A 17 -14.49 2.47 -9.36
C MET A 17 -13.06 2.10 -9.80
N THR A 18 -12.87 0.92 -10.36
CA THR A 18 -11.58 0.38 -10.82
C THR A 18 -11.55 0.21 -12.33
N PRO A 19 -10.39 -0.04 -12.96
CA PRO A 19 -10.31 -0.31 -14.39
C PRO A 19 -11.20 -1.49 -14.81
N PRO A 20 -11.76 -1.46 -16.03
CA PRO A 20 -12.70 -2.47 -16.50
C PRO A 20 -12.12 -3.88 -16.56
N GLU A 21 -10.81 -4.03 -16.55
CA GLU A 21 -10.15 -5.34 -16.49
C GLU A 21 -10.33 -6.04 -15.14
N LEU A 22 -10.58 -5.29 -14.06
CA LEU A 22 -10.78 -5.83 -12.70
C LEU A 22 -12.26 -6.15 -12.47
N GLU A 23 -12.76 -7.20 -13.11
CA GLU A 23 -14.18 -7.56 -13.17
C GLU A 23 -14.66 -8.42 -11.98
N HIS A 24 -13.77 -8.92 -11.15
CA HIS A 24 -14.08 -9.83 -10.04
C HIS A 24 -13.57 -9.27 -8.71
N CYS A 25 -14.36 -9.49 -7.66
CA CYS A 25 -14.03 -9.01 -6.32
C CYS A 25 -14.32 -10.08 -5.26
N PHE A 26 -13.36 -10.28 -4.36
CA PHE A 26 -13.48 -11.13 -3.19
C PHE A 26 -13.36 -10.28 -1.92
N LEU A 27 -14.37 -10.34 -1.04
CA LEU A 27 -14.37 -9.62 0.23
C LEU A 27 -13.57 -10.40 1.28
N ALA A 28 -12.76 -9.70 2.06
CA ALA A 28 -11.93 -10.28 3.11
C ALA A 28 -11.97 -9.44 4.40
N ASP A 29 -11.51 -10.01 5.52
CA ASP A 29 -11.76 -9.44 6.84
C ASP A 29 -10.78 -8.31 7.22
N SER A 30 -9.58 -8.30 6.67
CA SER A 30 -8.56 -7.29 6.96
C SER A 30 -7.55 -7.16 5.82
N GLY A 31 -6.71 -6.11 5.85
CA GLY A 31 -5.65 -5.93 4.87
C GLY A 31 -4.69 -7.11 4.78
N SER A 32 -4.24 -7.65 5.92
CA SER A 32 -3.38 -8.83 5.95
C SER A 32 -4.05 -10.05 5.30
N VAL A 33 -5.36 -10.23 5.54
CA VAL A 33 -6.14 -11.32 4.92
C VAL A 33 -6.32 -11.06 3.42
N ALA A 34 -6.50 -9.82 2.97
CA ALA A 34 -6.55 -9.49 1.53
C ALA A 34 -5.24 -9.88 0.83
N VAL A 35 -4.10 -9.61 1.45
CA VAL A 35 -2.79 -10.04 0.92
C VAL A 35 -2.69 -11.57 0.86
N GLU A 36 -3.07 -12.30 1.91
CA GLU A 36 -3.14 -13.76 1.91
C GLU A 36 -4.05 -14.29 0.77
N VAL A 37 -5.22 -13.66 0.59
CA VAL A 37 -6.18 -14.00 -0.48
C VAL A 37 -5.55 -13.77 -1.85
N SER A 38 -4.90 -12.63 -2.08
CA SER A 38 -4.24 -12.32 -3.35
C SER A 38 -3.11 -13.30 -3.67
N MET A 39 -2.31 -13.68 -2.68
CA MET A 39 -1.25 -14.68 -2.81
C MET A 39 -1.83 -16.07 -3.13
N LYS A 40 -2.92 -16.47 -2.47
CA LYS A 40 -3.61 -17.73 -2.75
C LYS A 40 -4.25 -17.76 -4.13
N MET A 41 -4.85 -16.63 -4.59
CA MET A 41 -5.37 -16.50 -5.95
C MET A 41 -4.25 -16.69 -6.98
N ALA A 42 -3.13 -15.99 -6.79
CA ALA A 42 -1.97 -16.10 -7.67
C ALA A 42 -1.41 -17.53 -7.68
N PHE A 43 -1.39 -18.22 -6.53
CA PHE A 43 -0.96 -19.61 -6.44
C PHE A 43 -1.91 -20.54 -7.22
N GLN A 44 -3.23 -20.45 -7.00
CA GLN A 44 -4.20 -21.29 -7.73
C GLN A 44 -4.23 -20.97 -9.24
N TYR A 45 -4.03 -19.71 -9.63
CA TYR A 45 -3.85 -19.31 -11.02
C TYR A 45 -2.66 -20.07 -11.66
N CYS A 46 -1.49 -20.03 -11.01
CA CYS A 46 -0.30 -20.72 -11.51
C CYS A 46 -0.47 -22.24 -11.51
N ASP A 47 -1.12 -22.82 -10.50
CA ASP A 47 -1.43 -24.25 -10.44
C ASP A 47 -2.26 -24.69 -11.66
N THR A 48 -3.26 -23.89 -12.03
CA THR A 48 -4.12 -24.20 -13.18
C THR A 48 -3.42 -23.97 -14.52
N ARG A 49 -2.65 -22.87 -14.64
CA ARG A 49 -2.00 -22.48 -15.90
C ARG A 49 -0.75 -23.30 -16.23
N PHE A 50 0.07 -23.62 -15.24
CA PHE A 50 1.39 -24.22 -15.44
C PHE A 50 1.54 -25.63 -14.84
N GLY A 51 0.58 -26.08 -14.01
CA GLY A 51 0.69 -27.29 -13.21
C GLY A 51 1.77 -27.15 -12.13
N LEU A 52 1.38 -26.94 -10.86
CA LEU A 52 2.34 -26.88 -9.76
C LEU A 52 2.64 -28.28 -9.21
N ASP A 53 3.15 -29.15 -10.05
CA ASP A 53 3.71 -30.44 -9.65
C ASP A 53 5.13 -30.28 -9.07
N GLU A 54 5.81 -31.41 -8.80
CA GLU A 54 7.18 -31.38 -8.26
C GLU A 54 8.19 -30.76 -9.23
N ALA A 55 7.94 -30.81 -10.53
CA ALA A 55 8.79 -30.27 -11.57
C ALA A 55 8.62 -28.73 -11.72
N CYS A 56 7.48 -28.19 -11.31
CA CYS A 56 7.22 -26.76 -11.40
C CYS A 56 8.01 -25.98 -10.34
N GLN A 57 8.83 -25.04 -10.79
CA GLN A 57 9.64 -24.19 -9.91
C GLN A 57 8.89 -22.94 -9.39
N LYS A 58 7.73 -22.57 -9.95
CA LYS A 58 6.94 -21.39 -9.52
C LYS A 58 6.37 -21.56 -8.11
N LYS A 59 7.16 -21.19 -7.10
CA LYS A 59 6.81 -21.36 -5.67
C LYS A 59 7.09 -20.15 -4.82
N LYS A 60 7.61 -19.05 -5.39
CA LYS A 60 8.02 -17.83 -4.67
C LYS A 60 7.25 -16.62 -5.13
N PHE A 61 7.15 -15.64 -4.27
CA PHE A 61 6.76 -14.27 -4.61
C PHE A 61 8.01 -13.41 -4.74
N MET A 62 7.90 -12.32 -5.51
CA MET A 62 8.94 -11.30 -5.61
C MET A 62 8.39 -9.98 -5.10
N THR A 63 9.18 -9.27 -4.33
CA THR A 63 8.83 -7.96 -3.80
C THR A 63 10.07 -7.08 -3.63
N VAL A 64 9.92 -5.85 -3.18
CA VAL A 64 11.01 -4.93 -2.89
C VAL A 64 11.22 -4.78 -1.40
N ASN A 65 12.48 -4.59 -0.98
CA ASN A 65 12.79 -4.28 0.41
C ASN A 65 12.03 -3.03 0.89
N TYR A 66 11.82 -2.94 2.20
CA TYR A 66 10.99 -1.93 2.87
C TYR A 66 9.50 -2.01 2.51
N GLY A 67 9.03 -3.10 1.91
CA GLY A 67 7.60 -3.38 1.76
C GLY A 67 6.98 -3.84 3.07
N TYR A 68 5.70 -3.47 3.28
CA TYR A 68 4.88 -3.98 4.38
C TYR A 68 3.50 -4.33 3.86
N HIS A 69 3.08 -5.57 4.07
CA HIS A 69 1.86 -6.12 3.50
C HIS A 69 0.92 -6.74 4.54
N GLY A 70 1.26 -6.65 5.82
CA GLY A 70 0.43 -7.15 6.92
C GLY A 70 1.16 -8.09 7.88
N ASP A 71 0.42 -8.58 8.89
CA ASP A 71 0.96 -9.27 10.06
C ASP A 71 0.55 -10.76 10.14
N THR A 72 -0.16 -11.31 9.16
CA THR A 72 -0.35 -12.75 9.03
C THR A 72 0.89 -13.40 8.41
N PHE A 73 1.17 -14.66 8.67
CA PHE A 73 2.43 -15.29 8.26
C PHE A 73 2.69 -15.26 6.75
N GLY A 74 1.66 -15.41 5.91
CA GLY A 74 1.83 -15.25 4.46
C GLY A 74 2.14 -13.81 4.08
N ALA A 75 1.42 -12.83 4.63
CA ALA A 75 1.69 -11.40 4.42
C ALA A 75 3.09 -11.02 4.93
N MET A 76 3.49 -11.52 6.11
CA MET A 76 4.83 -11.33 6.66
C MET A 76 5.93 -11.86 5.74
N SER A 77 5.68 -12.96 5.02
CA SER A 77 6.67 -13.57 4.13
C SER A 77 7.07 -12.67 2.94
N VAL A 78 6.25 -11.68 2.63
CA VAL A 78 6.51 -10.66 1.59
C VAL A 78 6.78 -9.25 2.16
N CYS A 79 6.83 -9.11 3.50
CA CYS A 79 7.34 -7.90 4.15
C CYS A 79 8.87 -7.94 4.24
N ASP A 80 9.50 -6.76 4.36
CA ASP A 80 10.97 -6.66 4.52
C ASP A 80 11.45 -7.54 5.68
N PRO A 81 12.34 -8.52 5.44
CA PRO A 81 12.76 -9.47 6.46
C PRO A 81 13.73 -8.89 7.50
N VAL A 82 14.36 -7.75 7.19
CA VAL A 82 15.42 -7.16 8.03
C VAL A 82 14.95 -5.91 8.76
N ASN A 83 14.24 -5.02 8.04
CA ASN A 83 13.87 -3.70 8.56
C ASN A 83 12.43 -3.64 9.08
N SER A 84 11.73 -4.77 9.18
CA SER A 84 10.37 -4.84 9.71
C SER A 84 10.35 -5.35 11.15
N MET A 85 9.20 -5.17 11.82
CA MET A 85 8.92 -5.76 13.14
C MET A 85 8.86 -7.30 13.12
N HIS A 86 8.93 -7.91 11.95
CA HIS A 86 8.75 -9.35 11.74
C HIS A 86 10.03 -10.17 11.88
N SER A 87 11.19 -9.54 12.15
CA SER A 87 12.47 -10.23 12.32
C SER A 87 12.46 -11.32 13.40
N LEU A 88 11.58 -11.18 14.40
CA LEU A 88 11.35 -12.20 15.43
C LEU A 88 10.93 -13.57 14.85
N TYR A 89 10.24 -13.56 13.73
CA TYR A 89 9.70 -14.77 13.06
C TYR A 89 10.61 -15.28 11.94
N SER A 90 11.85 -14.81 11.88
CA SER A 90 12.86 -15.28 10.92
C SER A 90 13.02 -16.80 11.04
N GLY A 91 13.01 -17.49 9.89
CA GLY A 91 13.07 -18.96 9.82
C GLY A 91 11.72 -19.67 9.97
N TYR A 92 10.64 -18.97 10.38
CA TYR A 92 9.28 -19.53 10.41
C TYR A 92 8.47 -19.17 9.17
N VAL A 93 8.63 -17.97 8.65
CA VAL A 93 7.95 -17.52 7.42
C VAL A 93 8.67 -18.04 6.17
N ARG A 94 7.89 -18.28 5.13
CA ARG A 94 8.42 -18.76 3.85
C ARG A 94 9.37 -17.72 3.22
N GLU A 95 10.49 -18.19 2.70
CA GLU A 95 11.44 -17.35 1.97
C GLU A 95 10.91 -16.97 0.59
N ASN A 96 10.98 -15.68 0.28
CA ASN A 96 10.61 -15.08 -1.00
C ASN A 96 11.78 -14.25 -1.57
N ILE A 97 11.62 -13.70 -2.77
CA ILE A 97 12.66 -12.94 -3.46
C ILE A 97 12.51 -11.46 -3.16
N PHE A 98 13.53 -10.87 -2.55
CA PHE A 98 13.57 -9.44 -2.22
C PHE A 98 14.54 -8.71 -3.12
N VAL A 99 14.07 -7.64 -3.77
CA VAL A 99 14.87 -6.78 -4.64
C VAL A 99 15.13 -5.45 -3.91
N LYS A 100 16.23 -4.80 -4.24
CA LYS A 100 16.54 -3.46 -3.70
C LYS A 100 15.40 -2.49 -4.00
N PRO A 101 15.02 -1.63 -3.04
CA PRO A 101 13.92 -0.69 -3.23
C PRO A 101 14.26 0.36 -4.28
N PRO A 102 13.26 0.99 -4.91
CA PRO A 102 13.46 2.09 -5.81
C PRO A 102 14.18 3.26 -5.09
N LYS A 103 15.20 3.83 -5.73
CA LYS A 103 15.95 4.97 -5.21
C LYS A 103 15.48 6.31 -5.79
N CYS A 104 14.80 6.29 -6.94
CA CYS A 104 14.23 7.47 -7.57
C CYS A 104 13.05 8.00 -6.75
N ARG A 105 13.03 9.31 -6.48
CA ARG A 105 11.94 9.97 -5.78
C ARG A 105 10.81 10.33 -6.75
N PHE A 106 9.64 10.50 -6.21
CA PHE A 106 8.53 11.08 -6.95
C PHE A 106 8.87 12.51 -7.40
N GLY A 107 8.86 12.77 -8.70
CA GLY A 107 9.20 14.08 -9.27
C GLY A 107 10.67 14.29 -9.65
N ASP A 108 11.56 13.34 -9.34
CA ASP A 108 12.93 13.35 -9.89
C ASP A 108 12.91 13.05 -11.39
N ALA A 109 14.00 13.38 -12.09
CA ALA A 109 14.18 12.89 -13.46
C ALA A 109 14.37 11.37 -13.46
N TRP A 110 13.67 10.68 -14.36
CA TRP A 110 13.83 9.23 -14.51
C TRP A 110 15.19 8.87 -15.09
N ASP A 111 15.76 7.77 -14.62
CA ASP A 111 16.98 7.16 -15.15
C ASP A 111 16.78 5.63 -15.15
N GLU A 112 17.04 4.98 -16.28
CA GLU A 112 16.88 3.53 -16.47
C GLU A 112 17.71 2.69 -15.48
N LYS A 113 18.77 3.22 -14.90
CA LYS A 113 19.52 2.54 -13.82
C LYS A 113 18.66 2.20 -12.59
N TYR A 114 17.57 2.92 -12.37
CA TYR A 114 16.70 2.71 -11.19
C TYR A 114 15.94 1.38 -11.26
N ILE A 115 15.54 0.92 -12.46
CA ILE A 115 14.86 -0.36 -12.65
C ILE A 115 15.83 -1.54 -12.83
N ALA A 116 17.09 -1.28 -13.13
CA ALA A 116 18.07 -2.32 -13.53
C ALA A 116 18.17 -3.48 -12.53
N SER A 117 18.13 -3.18 -11.22
CA SER A 117 18.17 -4.22 -10.17
C SER A 117 16.96 -5.14 -10.22
N PHE A 118 15.76 -4.56 -10.42
CA PHE A 118 14.51 -5.32 -10.52
C PHE A 118 14.47 -6.12 -11.84
N ALA A 119 14.83 -5.48 -12.96
CA ALA A 119 14.88 -6.13 -14.27
C ALA A 119 15.79 -7.37 -14.27
N LYS A 120 16.99 -7.24 -13.70
CA LYS A 120 17.93 -8.37 -13.56
C LYS A 120 17.37 -9.48 -12.65
N ALA A 121 16.69 -9.11 -11.58
CA ALA A 121 16.12 -10.09 -10.65
C ALA A 121 14.97 -10.87 -11.29
N ILE A 122 14.01 -10.19 -11.95
CA ILE A 122 12.90 -10.89 -12.58
C ILE A 122 13.36 -11.74 -13.78
N GLU A 123 14.30 -11.26 -14.59
CA GLU A 123 14.91 -12.02 -15.68
C GLU A 123 15.51 -13.33 -15.17
N LYS A 124 16.25 -13.28 -14.05
CA LYS A 124 16.88 -14.44 -13.44
C LYS A 124 15.90 -15.41 -12.80
N HIS A 125 14.83 -14.90 -12.19
CA HIS A 125 13.98 -15.66 -11.26
C HIS A 125 12.54 -15.88 -11.73
N HIS A 126 12.10 -15.34 -12.89
CA HIS A 126 10.71 -15.44 -13.34
C HIS A 126 10.17 -16.88 -13.39
N HIS A 127 11.03 -17.87 -13.65
CA HIS A 127 10.66 -19.27 -13.70
C HIS A 127 10.25 -19.86 -12.33
N GLU A 128 10.67 -19.24 -11.22
CA GLU A 128 10.31 -19.63 -9.86
C GLU A 128 9.30 -18.66 -9.19
N VAL A 129 8.97 -17.53 -9.85
CA VAL A 129 8.10 -16.48 -9.31
C VAL A 129 6.65 -16.68 -9.75
N ILE A 130 5.75 -16.74 -8.78
CA ILE A 130 4.29 -16.79 -8.95
C ILE A 130 3.76 -15.40 -9.32
N ALA A 131 4.09 -14.41 -8.49
CA ALA A 131 3.67 -13.03 -8.67
C ALA A 131 4.68 -12.06 -8.05
N VAL A 132 4.66 -10.83 -8.55
CA VAL A 132 5.25 -9.66 -7.89
C VAL A 132 4.18 -9.02 -7.02
N ILE A 133 4.51 -8.66 -5.78
CA ILE A 133 3.65 -7.86 -4.90
C ILE A 133 4.39 -6.59 -4.48
N ILE A 134 3.71 -5.43 -4.57
CA ILE A 134 4.31 -4.13 -4.23
C ILE A 134 3.23 -3.13 -3.79
N GLU A 135 3.58 -2.25 -2.85
CA GLU A 135 2.82 -1.04 -2.54
C GLU A 135 3.04 0.00 -3.66
N PRO A 136 2.00 0.49 -4.35
CA PRO A 136 2.18 1.44 -5.44
C PRO A 136 2.53 2.84 -4.92
N ILE A 137 3.58 3.45 -5.48
CA ILE A 137 4.02 4.83 -5.26
C ILE A 137 4.53 5.11 -3.82
N VAL A 138 3.86 4.61 -2.79
CA VAL A 138 4.21 4.87 -1.39
C VAL A 138 4.41 3.56 -0.64
N GLN A 139 5.63 3.29 -0.21
CA GLN A 139 5.92 2.26 0.78
C GLN A 139 5.67 2.86 2.17
N GLY A 140 4.55 2.47 2.81
CA GLY A 140 4.09 3.09 4.05
C GLY A 140 4.95 2.74 5.27
N ALA A 141 4.63 1.65 5.95
CA ALA A 141 5.30 1.23 7.20
C ALA A 141 6.82 0.97 7.03
N GLY A 142 7.27 0.67 5.82
CA GLY A 142 8.68 0.49 5.48
C GLY A 142 9.50 1.77 5.37
N GLY A 143 8.97 2.91 5.77
CA GLY A 143 9.72 4.17 5.86
C GLY A 143 9.10 5.35 5.14
N MET A 144 7.82 5.32 4.82
CA MET A 144 7.10 6.39 4.13
C MET A 144 7.85 6.86 2.87
N ARG A 145 8.32 5.90 2.08
CA ARG A 145 9.10 6.14 0.86
C ARG A 145 8.17 6.43 -0.29
N ILE A 146 8.41 7.51 -1.01
CA ILE A 146 7.61 7.92 -2.16
C ILE A 146 8.49 7.83 -3.40
N TYR A 147 8.19 6.90 -4.30
CA TYR A 147 9.03 6.59 -5.45
C TYR A 147 8.40 7.00 -6.78
N HIS A 148 9.22 7.09 -7.82
CA HIS A 148 8.85 7.59 -9.14
C HIS A 148 7.86 6.64 -9.84
N PRO A 149 6.78 7.13 -10.46
CA PRO A 149 5.76 6.31 -11.13
C PRO A 149 6.30 5.41 -12.23
N GLU A 150 7.32 5.85 -12.96
CA GLU A 150 7.94 5.07 -14.03
C GLU A 150 8.52 3.75 -13.53
N TYR A 151 9.00 3.69 -12.27
CA TYR A 151 9.44 2.43 -11.68
C TYR A 151 8.32 1.38 -11.65
N LEU A 152 7.13 1.78 -11.22
CA LEU A 152 5.96 0.89 -11.19
C LEU A 152 5.49 0.52 -12.60
N LYS A 153 5.52 1.47 -13.53
CA LYS A 153 5.19 1.22 -14.93
C LYS A 153 6.09 0.18 -15.58
N GLN A 154 7.39 0.27 -15.34
CA GLN A 154 8.34 -0.71 -15.86
C GLN A 154 8.22 -2.07 -15.16
N ILE A 155 7.88 -2.11 -13.86
CA ILE A 155 7.53 -3.38 -13.20
C ILE A 155 6.35 -4.05 -13.92
N ARG A 156 5.28 -3.32 -14.25
CA ARG A 156 4.15 -3.87 -15.01
C ARG A 156 4.59 -4.46 -16.34
N GLN A 157 5.42 -3.73 -17.09
CA GLN A 157 5.95 -4.19 -18.37
C GLN A 157 6.78 -5.47 -18.24
N LEU A 158 7.64 -5.53 -17.22
CA LEU A 158 8.46 -6.70 -16.92
C LEU A 158 7.60 -7.90 -16.50
N CYS A 159 6.59 -7.69 -15.65
CA CYS A 159 5.64 -8.74 -15.27
C CYS A 159 4.92 -9.30 -16.49
N THR A 160 4.46 -8.46 -17.40
CA THR A 160 3.83 -8.88 -18.66
C THR A 160 4.81 -9.66 -19.55
N LYS A 161 6.04 -9.16 -19.72
CA LYS A 161 7.08 -9.81 -20.54
C LYS A 161 7.41 -11.23 -20.05
N TYR A 162 7.45 -11.44 -18.75
CA TYR A 162 7.85 -12.70 -18.14
C TYR A 162 6.67 -13.58 -17.66
N GLU A 163 5.43 -13.22 -18.01
CA GLU A 163 4.20 -13.93 -17.61
C GLU A 163 4.13 -14.18 -16.09
N VAL A 164 4.43 -13.13 -15.32
CA VAL A 164 4.33 -13.08 -13.85
C VAL A 164 3.20 -12.15 -13.47
N LEU A 165 2.31 -12.56 -12.56
CA LEU A 165 1.23 -11.71 -12.09
C LEU A 165 1.76 -10.51 -11.30
N LEU A 166 1.07 -9.37 -11.42
CA LEU A 166 1.31 -8.18 -10.60
C LEU A 166 0.18 -7.98 -9.60
N ILE A 167 0.52 -8.04 -8.32
CA ILE A 167 -0.35 -7.73 -7.19
C ILE A 167 0.00 -6.33 -6.69
N LEU A 168 -0.97 -5.41 -6.66
CA LEU A 168 -0.80 -4.11 -6.04
C LEU A 168 -1.52 -4.05 -4.70
N ASP A 169 -0.78 -3.65 -3.67
CA ASP A 169 -1.30 -3.44 -2.33
C ASP A 169 -1.65 -1.95 -2.13
N GLU A 170 -2.90 -1.62 -2.38
CA GLU A 170 -3.48 -0.27 -2.20
C GLU A 170 -4.18 -0.10 -0.83
N ILE A 171 -3.92 -0.98 0.13
CA ILE A 171 -4.56 -0.94 1.44
C ILE A 171 -4.28 0.39 2.16
N ALA A 172 -3.08 0.96 1.99
CA ALA A 172 -2.71 2.23 2.60
C ALA A 172 -2.87 3.44 1.67
N THR A 173 -2.80 3.24 0.37
CA THR A 173 -2.71 4.30 -0.65
C THR A 173 -4.04 4.60 -1.35
N GLY A 174 -4.95 3.64 -1.36
CA GLY A 174 -6.22 3.75 -2.06
C GLY A 174 -7.17 4.82 -1.52
N PHE A 175 -8.19 5.11 -2.29
CA PHE A 175 -9.30 6.02 -1.98
C PHE A 175 -8.88 7.47 -1.74
N GLY A 176 -7.93 7.96 -2.55
CA GLY A 176 -7.62 9.39 -2.60
C GLY A 176 -6.35 9.83 -1.85
N ARG A 177 -5.72 8.96 -1.07
CA ARG A 177 -4.63 9.34 -0.14
C ARG A 177 -3.45 10.02 -0.84
N THR A 178 -3.10 9.61 -2.06
CA THR A 178 -1.97 10.16 -2.84
C THR A 178 -2.38 11.27 -3.82
N GLY A 179 -3.65 11.72 -3.80
CA GLY A 179 -4.17 12.70 -4.75
C GLY A 179 -4.79 12.09 -6.01
N LYS A 180 -4.65 10.79 -6.21
CA LYS A 180 -5.39 9.96 -7.18
C LYS A 180 -6.33 9.03 -6.44
N LEU A 181 -7.39 8.51 -7.09
CA LEU A 181 -8.30 7.57 -6.44
C LEU A 181 -7.56 6.33 -5.96
N PHE A 182 -6.73 5.78 -6.83
CA PHE A 182 -5.76 4.74 -6.50
C PHE A 182 -4.35 5.19 -6.92
N ALA A 183 -3.32 4.78 -6.15
CA ALA A 183 -1.96 5.24 -6.40
C ALA A 183 -1.37 4.70 -7.71
N TYR A 184 -1.80 3.53 -8.21
CA TYR A 184 -1.36 3.01 -9.50
C TYR A 184 -1.71 3.93 -10.69
N GLU A 185 -2.72 4.81 -10.53
CA GLU A 185 -3.09 5.80 -11.56
C GLU A 185 -1.96 6.81 -11.85
N HIS A 186 -1.03 7.02 -10.92
CA HIS A 186 0.17 7.84 -11.18
C HIS A 186 1.09 7.21 -12.23
N ALA A 187 1.07 5.89 -12.35
CA ALA A 187 1.88 5.13 -13.32
C ALA A 187 1.12 4.74 -14.59
N ASP A 188 -0.19 5.03 -14.63
CA ASP A 188 -1.08 4.69 -15.75
C ASP A 188 -0.99 3.19 -16.11
N ILE A 189 -1.20 2.33 -15.13
CA ILE A 189 -1.16 0.87 -15.28
C ILE A 189 -2.39 0.21 -14.66
N THR A 190 -2.66 -1.05 -15.05
CA THR A 190 -3.63 -1.93 -14.41
C THR A 190 -2.90 -3.16 -13.85
N PRO A 191 -3.12 -3.53 -12.57
CA PRO A 191 -2.60 -4.79 -12.01
C PRO A 191 -3.45 -5.98 -12.43
N ASP A 192 -2.93 -7.19 -12.19
CA ASP A 192 -3.71 -8.42 -12.33
C ASP A 192 -4.58 -8.66 -11.09
N ILE A 193 -4.08 -8.27 -9.91
CA ILE A 193 -4.76 -8.37 -8.63
C ILE A 193 -4.53 -7.07 -7.83
N LEU A 194 -5.59 -6.54 -7.24
CA LEU A 194 -5.59 -5.32 -6.44
C LEU A 194 -6.15 -5.58 -5.05
N CYS A 195 -5.39 -5.26 -4.00
CA CYS A 195 -5.82 -5.32 -2.62
C CYS A 195 -6.21 -3.92 -2.12
N VAL A 196 -7.40 -3.78 -1.52
CA VAL A 196 -7.89 -2.53 -0.90
C VAL A 196 -8.42 -2.79 0.50
N GLY A 197 -8.32 -1.78 1.38
CA GLY A 197 -8.76 -1.88 2.78
C GLY A 197 -8.76 -0.52 3.46
N LYS A 198 -8.53 -0.48 4.77
CA LYS A 198 -8.43 0.74 5.60
C LYS A 198 -9.51 1.79 5.29
N ALA A 199 -9.24 2.72 4.37
CA ALA A 199 -10.17 3.76 3.96
C ALA A 199 -11.49 3.22 3.36
N LEU A 200 -11.50 1.96 2.93
CA LEU A 200 -12.70 1.29 2.42
C LEU A 200 -13.90 1.43 3.38
N THR A 201 -13.66 1.35 4.69
CA THR A 201 -14.70 1.49 5.72
C THR A 201 -14.63 2.81 6.48
N GLY A 202 -13.80 3.75 6.05
CA GLY A 202 -13.60 5.02 6.75
C GLY A 202 -13.06 4.88 8.18
N GLY A 203 -12.51 3.72 8.55
CA GLY A 203 -11.97 3.45 9.88
C GLY A 203 -12.99 2.94 10.91
N TYR A 204 -14.22 2.69 10.53
CA TYR A 204 -15.27 2.25 11.46
C TYR A 204 -15.24 0.76 11.75
N LEU A 205 -14.97 -0.09 10.75
CA LEU A 205 -14.88 -1.54 10.90
C LEU A 205 -13.75 -2.10 10.05
N THR A 206 -13.33 -3.31 10.39
CA THR A 206 -12.40 -4.08 9.57
C THR A 206 -13.14 -4.68 8.38
N LEU A 207 -12.65 -4.42 7.19
CA LEU A 207 -13.03 -5.03 5.92
C LEU A 207 -11.94 -4.73 4.90
N SER A 208 -11.75 -5.64 3.98
CA SER A 208 -10.90 -5.47 2.80
C SER A 208 -11.53 -6.14 1.60
N ALA A 209 -10.99 -5.87 0.43
CA ALA A 209 -11.40 -6.52 -0.80
C ALA A 209 -10.18 -6.80 -1.68
N VAL A 210 -10.29 -7.86 -2.47
CA VAL A 210 -9.33 -8.22 -3.50
C VAL A 210 -10.06 -8.23 -4.83
N LEU A 211 -9.65 -7.34 -5.74
CA LEU A 211 -10.16 -7.33 -7.10
C LEU A 211 -9.16 -8.03 -8.01
N CYS A 212 -9.65 -8.71 -9.05
CA CYS A 212 -8.78 -9.36 -10.01
C CYS A 212 -9.39 -9.37 -11.41
N THR A 213 -8.54 -9.66 -12.39
CA THR A 213 -8.96 -9.79 -13.77
C THR A 213 -9.81 -11.03 -13.99
N LYS A 214 -10.58 -11.02 -15.08
CA LYS A 214 -11.38 -12.19 -15.51
C LYS A 214 -10.52 -13.42 -15.74
N GLU A 215 -9.31 -13.24 -16.28
CA GLU A 215 -8.37 -14.35 -16.49
C GLU A 215 -7.97 -15.00 -15.16
N VAL A 216 -7.60 -14.19 -14.17
CA VAL A 216 -7.24 -14.71 -12.82
C VAL A 216 -8.42 -15.45 -12.21
N ALA A 217 -9.61 -14.85 -12.17
CA ALA A 217 -10.80 -15.48 -11.61
C ALA A 217 -11.18 -16.77 -12.35
N GLY A 218 -11.14 -16.75 -13.69
CA GLY A 218 -11.45 -17.91 -14.53
C GLY A 218 -10.55 -19.10 -14.25
N LEU A 219 -9.22 -18.89 -14.19
CA LEU A 219 -8.28 -19.98 -13.91
C LEU A 219 -8.37 -20.46 -12.45
N VAL A 220 -8.55 -19.56 -11.48
CA VAL A 220 -8.78 -19.94 -10.07
C VAL A 220 -10.01 -20.84 -9.93
N CYS A 221 -11.10 -20.54 -10.64
CA CYS A 221 -12.36 -21.28 -10.54
C CYS A 221 -12.40 -22.56 -11.38
N SER A 222 -11.64 -22.64 -12.48
CA SER A 222 -11.61 -23.80 -13.39
C SER A 222 -10.58 -24.87 -13.01
N GLY A 223 -9.65 -24.57 -12.09
CA GLY A 223 -8.60 -25.46 -11.65
C GLY A 223 -9.11 -26.71 -10.91
N ARG A 224 -8.19 -27.59 -10.53
CA ARG A 224 -8.49 -28.85 -9.83
C ARG A 224 -9.32 -28.70 -8.56
N ALA A 225 -9.25 -27.56 -7.90
CA ALA A 225 -10.04 -27.23 -6.70
C ALA A 225 -11.49 -26.84 -7.02
N LYS A 226 -11.83 -26.53 -8.28
CA LYS A 226 -13.17 -26.12 -8.76
C LYS A 226 -13.76 -24.93 -8.00
N GLY A 227 -12.91 -24.05 -7.47
CA GLY A 227 -13.29 -22.88 -6.72
C GLY A 227 -12.10 -22.28 -5.97
N PHE A 228 -12.28 -21.10 -5.44
CA PHE A 228 -11.25 -20.44 -4.63
C PHE A 228 -11.20 -21.04 -3.21
N MET A 229 -10.02 -21.52 -2.80
CA MET A 229 -9.82 -22.23 -1.53
C MET A 229 -9.57 -21.26 -0.36
N HIS A 230 -10.54 -20.37 -0.13
CA HIS A 230 -10.59 -19.48 1.03
C HIS A 230 -12.04 -19.09 1.32
N GLY A 231 -12.47 -19.17 2.58
CA GLY A 231 -13.86 -18.87 2.94
C GLY A 231 -14.05 -18.72 4.45
N PRO A 232 -13.60 -17.59 5.06
CA PRO A 232 -13.86 -17.31 6.47
C PRO A 232 -15.35 -17.15 6.75
N THR A 233 -15.79 -17.56 7.95
CA THR A 233 -17.21 -17.61 8.31
C THR A 233 -17.91 -16.27 8.15
N PHE A 234 -17.27 -15.17 8.54
CA PHE A 234 -17.89 -13.83 8.55
C PHE A 234 -17.42 -12.91 7.42
N MET A 235 -16.68 -13.43 6.42
CA MET A 235 -16.24 -12.60 5.31
C MET A 235 -17.45 -11.94 4.61
N GLY A 236 -17.30 -10.67 4.27
CA GLY A 236 -18.37 -9.92 3.60
C GLY A 236 -19.60 -9.73 4.47
N ASN A 237 -19.45 -9.64 5.80
CA ASN A 237 -20.58 -9.45 6.70
C ASN A 237 -21.39 -8.18 6.35
N PRO A 238 -22.74 -8.21 6.52
CA PRO A 238 -23.63 -7.15 6.05
C PRO A 238 -23.33 -5.78 6.66
N LEU A 239 -22.93 -5.74 7.93
CA LEU A 239 -22.64 -4.50 8.64
C LEU A 239 -21.40 -3.80 8.04
N ALA A 240 -20.29 -4.52 7.88
CA ALA A 240 -19.09 -3.96 7.30
C ALA A 240 -19.30 -3.55 5.83
N CYS A 241 -20.05 -4.34 5.05
CA CYS A 241 -20.40 -3.99 3.67
C CYS A 241 -21.23 -2.71 3.60
N SER A 242 -22.21 -2.53 4.49
CA SER A 242 -23.05 -1.33 4.55
C SER A 242 -22.24 -0.08 4.92
N ILE A 243 -21.30 -0.21 5.86
CA ILE A 243 -20.39 0.88 6.23
C ILE A 243 -19.44 1.22 5.08
N ALA A 244 -18.88 0.21 4.40
CA ALA A 244 -18.02 0.43 3.24
C ALA A 244 -18.78 1.14 2.11
N LEU A 245 -20.00 0.74 1.80
CA LEU A 245 -20.86 1.43 0.83
C LEU A 245 -21.03 2.91 1.18
N LYS A 246 -21.28 3.22 2.45
CA LYS A 246 -21.44 4.61 2.89
C LYS A 246 -20.14 5.41 2.78
N SER A 247 -19.00 4.79 3.09
CA SER A 247 -17.69 5.38 2.89
C SER A 247 -17.43 5.66 1.40
N LEU A 248 -17.69 4.69 0.53
CA LEU A 248 -17.51 4.85 -0.92
C LEU A 248 -18.47 5.88 -1.54
N GLU A 249 -19.68 6.01 -1.01
CA GLU A 249 -20.61 7.08 -1.40
C GLU A 249 -19.99 8.47 -1.16
N LEU A 250 -19.33 8.68 -0.01
CA LEU A 250 -18.63 9.93 0.27
C LEU A 250 -17.46 10.16 -0.70
N ILE A 251 -16.69 9.12 -1.01
CA ILE A 251 -15.60 9.20 -1.99
C ILE A 251 -16.15 9.52 -3.40
N LYS A 252 -17.25 8.88 -3.83
CA LYS A 252 -17.88 9.14 -5.14
C LYS A 252 -18.38 10.57 -5.32
N ARG A 253 -18.69 11.29 -4.23
CA ARG A 253 -19.05 12.73 -4.29
C ARG A 253 -17.89 13.60 -4.83
N GLY A 254 -16.66 13.13 -4.76
CA GLY A 254 -15.50 13.78 -5.35
C GLY A 254 -14.91 14.95 -4.57
N SER A 255 -15.53 15.41 -3.48
CA SER A 255 -15.03 16.54 -2.67
C SER A 255 -13.62 16.31 -2.10
N TRP A 256 -13.24 15.05 -1.88
CA TRP A 256 -11.90 14.70 -1.42
C TRP A 256 -10.78 15.21 -2.34
N LYS A 257 -11.03 15.39 -3.65
CA LYS A 257 -10.01 15.85 -4.61
C LYS A 257 -9.50 17.24 -4.25
N THR A 258 -10.40 18.18 -4.02
CA THR A 258 -10.05 19.55 -3.60
C THR A 258 -9.50 19.58 -2.18
N GLN A 259 -10.04 18.76 -1.27
CA GLN A 259 -9.55 18.64 0.11
C GLN A 259 -8.11 18.13 0.16
N VAL A 260 -7.79 17.06 -0.54
CA VAL A 260 -6.43 16.48 -0.61
C VAL A 260 -5.47 17.46 -1.29
N GLN A 261 -5.90 18.17 -2.35
CA GLN A 261 -5.09 19.19 -3.00
C GLN A 261 -4.77 20.36 -2.05
N ALA A 262 -5.72 20.80 -1.23
CA ALA A 262 -5.51 21.84 -0.23
C ALA A 262 -4.50 21.40 0.84
N ILE A 263 -4.63 20.16 1.34
CA ILE A 263 -3.69 19.58 2.30
C ILE A 263 -2.28 19.50 1.69
N GLU A 264 -2.16 18.99 0.46
CA GLU A 264 -0.89 18.90 -0.25
C GLU A 264 -0.23 20.27 -0.43
N SER A 265 -1.01 21.27 -0.83
CA SER A 265 -0.53 22.65 -1.02
C SER A 265 -0.03 23.25 0.30
N SER A 266 -0.75 23.03 1.40
CA SER A 266 -0.34 23.49 2.73
C SER A 266 0.97 22.81 3.19
N PHE A 267 1.11 21.52 2.96
CA PHE A 267 2.36 20.81 3.24
C PHE A 267 3.51 21.31 2.38
N LYS A 268 3.30 21.52 1.07
CA LYS A 268 4.31 22.04 0.14
C LYS A 268 4.75 23.46 0.48
N SER A 269 3.88 24.27 1.06
CA SER A 269 4.21 25.62 1.52
C SER A 269 5.05 25.63 2.80
N ALA A 270 4.75 24.73 3.75
CA ALA A 270 5.30 24.84 5.11
C ALA A 270 6.51 23.92 5.38
N LEU A 271 6.49 22.68 4.87
CA LEU A 271 7.45 21.65 5.28
C LEU A 271 8.84 21.80 4.62
N PRO A 272 8.99 22.26 3.36
CA PRO A 272 10.31 22.32 2.71
C PRO A 272 11.36 23.13 3.46
N ALA A 273 10.96 24.19 4.17
CA ALA A 273 11.86 25.00 4.99
C ALA A 273 12.53 24.22 6.14
N LEU A 274 12.03 23.05 6.49
CA LEU A 274 12.68 22.17 7.47
C LEU A 274 13.95 21.50 6.93
N ARG A 275 14.16 21.45 5.61
CA ARG A 275 15.37 20.91 5.00
C ARG A 275 16.64 21.67 5.37
N ASP A 276 16.49 22.94 5.80
CA ASP A 276 17.61 23.80 6.22
C ASP A 276 18.15 23.40 7.62
N LEU A 277 17.49 22.48 8.33
CA LEU A 277 17.93 21.99 9.62
C LEU A 277 18.81 20.75 9.45
N ASP A 278 20.02 20.75 9.99
CA ASP A 278 21.00 19.64 9.89
C ASP A 278 20.45 18.31 10.37
N ILE A 279 19.48 18.35 11.30
CA ILE A 279 18.82 17.18 11.82
C ILE A 279 17.80 16.56 10.86
N VAL A 280 17.41 17.29 9.81
CA VAL A 280 16.42 16.83 8.81
C VAL A 280 17.16 16.28 7.59
N ARG A 281 16.94 14.99 7.34
CA ARG A 281 17.52 14.28 6.19
C ARG A 281 16.72 14.51 4.91
N ASP A 282 15.39 14.50 5.03
CA ASP A 282 14.50 14.60 3.87
C ASP A 282 13.08 15.05 4.27
N VAL A 283 12.41 15.68 3.31
CA VAL A 283 10.99 16.06 3.39
C VAL A 283 10.30 15.56 2.13
N ARG A 284 9.25 14.74 2.30
CA ARG A 284 8.48 14.13 1.22
C ARG A 284 7.01 14.48 1.35
N ILE A 285 6.37 14.78 0.23
CA ILE A 285 4.96 15.17 0.21
C ILE A 285 4.31 14.55 -1.03
N ILE A 286 3.15 13.92 -0.85
CA ILE A 286 2.25 13.49 -1.92
C ILE A 286 0.82 13.45 -1.39
N GLY A 287 -0.10 14.12 -2.05
CA GLY A 287 -1.50 14.17 -1.62
C GLY A 287 -1.63 14.56 -0.14
N ALA A 288 -2.41 13.79 0.62
CA ALA A 288 -2.59 14.03 2.05
C ALA A 288 -1.56 13.28 2.92
N ILE A 289 -0.30 13.24 2.47
CA ILE A 289 0.84 12.64 3.18
C ILE A 289 1.97 13.66 3.25
N GLY A 290 2.40 14.04 4.45
CA GLY A 290 3.58 14.86 4.70
C GLY A 290 4.55 14.10 5.61
N VAL A 291 5.82 13.98 5.21
CA VAL A 291 6.84 13.19 5.91
C VAL A 291 8.10 14.01 6.14
N ILE A 292 8.60 14.01 7.36
CA ILE A 292 9.91 14.54 7.73
C ILE A 292 10.77 13.36 8.20
N GLU A 293 11.87 13.10 7.51
CA GLU A 293 12.86 12.10 7.90
C GLU A 293 14.03 12.78 8.61
N LEU A 294 14.34 12.35 9.83
CA LEU A 294 15.44 12.85 10.60
C LEU A 294 16.73 12.07 10.33
N THR A 295 17.88 12.66 10.63
CA THR A 295 19.19 11.97 10.57
C THR A 295 19.36 10.98 11.72
N VAL A 296 18.66 11.19 12.85
CA VAL A 296 18.71 10.38 14.06
C VAL A 296 17.38 9.69 14.34
N MET A 297 17.39 8.67 15.20
CA MET A 297 16.17 8.03 15.70
C MET A 297 15.36 9.02 16.55
N VAL A 298 14.04 9.00 16.36
CA VAL A 298 13.13 9.80 17.18
C VAL A 298 13.05 9.22 18.60
N ASP A 299 13.11 10.08 19.61
CA ASP A 299 12.65 9.73 20.95
C ASP A 299 11.11 9.80 20.93
N ALA A 300 10.48 8.64 20.75
CA ALA A 300 9.03 8.56 20.57
C ALA A 300 8.26 9.13 21.76
N LYS A 301 8.77 8.95 23.00
CA LYS A 301 8.13 9.45 24.21
C LYS A 301 8.18 10.99 24.24
N TRP A 302 9.37 11.55 24.05
CA TRP A 302 9.55 13.00 24.05
C TRP A 302 8.71 13.67 22.95
N PHE A 303 8.75 13.17 21.71
CA PHE A 303 7.96 13.70 20.61
C PHE A 303 6.47 13.63 20.90
N GLN A 304 5.99 12.51 21.43
CA GLN A 304 4.57 12.32 21.76
C GLN A 304 4.12 13.35 22.81
N GLU A 305 4.90 13.54 23.88
CA GLU A 305 4.62 14.54 24.92
C GLU A 305 4.55 15.96 24.32
N GLN A 306 5.50 16.32 23.45
CA GLN A 306 5.52 17.60 22.79
C GLN A 306 4.31 17.84 21.89
N PHE A 307 3.86 16.83 21.16
CA PHE A 307 2.67 16.92 20.31
C PHE A 307 1.37 17.03 21.14
N VAL A 308 1.23 16.22 22.18
CA VAL A 308 0.06 16.25 23.07
C VAL A 308 -0.06 17.60 23.77
N GLN A 309 1.03 18.18 24.28
CA GLN A 309 1.05 19.52 24.90
C GLN A 309 0.57 20.62 23.93
N ARG A 310 0.75 20.43 22.61
CA ARG A 310 0.26 21.34 21.57
C ARG A 310 -1.15 21.00 21.06
N GLY A 311 -1.78 19.99 21.65
CA GLY A 311 -3.13 19.54 21.32
C GLY A 311 -3.23 18.90 19.94
N VAL A 312 -2.19 18.18 19.52
CA VAL A 312 -2.16 17.37 18.29
C VAL A 312 -1.68 15.97 18.59
N TRP A 313 -2.15 15.00 17.80
CA TRP A 313 -1.73 13.61 17.89
C TRP A 313 -0.94 13.23 16.64
N VAL A 314 0.38 13.05 16.80
CA VAL A 314 1.29 12.59 15.74
C VAL A 314 2.10 11.43 16.30
N ARG A 315 2.20 10.32 15.59
CA ARG A 315 2.92 9.12 16.02
C ARG A 315 4.21 8.97 15.22
N PRO A 316 5.36 9.46 15.71
CA PRO A 316 6.63 9.22 15.05
C PRO A 316 7.07 7.77 15.20
N PHE A 317 7.85 7.27 14.25
CA PHE A 317 8.51 5.97 14.36
C PHE A 317 9.86 5.95 13.63
N GLY A 318 10.82 5.20 14.17
CA GLY A 318 12.17 5.11 13.61
C GLY A 318 12.82 6.50 13.52
N LYS A 319 13.01 7.01 12.32
CA LYS A 319 13.53 8.36 12.04
C LYS A 319 12.47 9.31 11.49
N LEU A 320 11.20 8.91 11.52
CA LEU A 320 10.13 9.59 10.78
C LEU A 320 9.17 10.31 11.72
N VAL A 321 8.84 11.53 11.34
CA VAL A 321 7.66 12.27 11.78
C VAL A 321 6.78 12.46 10.55
N TYR A 322 5.56 11.95 10.56
CA TYR A 322 4.69 12.01 9.41
C TYR A 322 3.26 12.39 9.77
N MET A 323 2.57 12.99 8.83
CA MET A 323 1.19 13.45 8.94
C MET A 323 0.34 12.82 7.84
N MET A 324 -0.79 12.26 8.23
CA MET A 324 -1.81 11.71 7.32
C MET A 324 -3.20 12.13 7.84
N PRO A 325 -3.55 13.41 7.79
CA PRO A 325 -4.80 13.91 8.34
C PRO A 325 -6.01 13.34 7.59
N PRO A 326 -7.22 13.35 8.21
CA PRO A 326 -8.45 13.10 7.49
C PRO A 326 -8.66 14.17 6.42
N PHE A 327 -9.29 13.82 5.28
CA PHE A 327 -9.47 14.77 4.18
C PHE A 327 -10.34 15.97 4.56
N ILE A 328 -11.29 15.76 5.50
CA ILE A 328 -12.21 16.80 5.98
C ILE A 328 -11.60 17.76 7.01
N ILE A 329 -10.31 17.65 7.34
CA ILE A 329 -9.63 18.60 8.23
C ILE A 329 -9.80 20.01 7.70
N ASN A 330 -10.20 20.94 8.55
CA ASN A 330 -10.33 22.34 8.14
C ASN A 330 -8.97 23.09 8.19
N ASP A 331 -8.91 24.28 7.58
CA ASP A 331 -7.67 25.05 7.46
C ASP A 331 -7.05 25.42 8.82
N SER A 332 -7.88 25.73 9.82
CA SER A 332 -7.41 26.07 11.17
C SER A 332 -6.76 24.86 11.86
N GLU A 333 -7.39 23.70 11.77
CA GLU A 333 -6.89 22.43 12.34
C GLU A 333 -5.63 21.97 11.61
N LEU A 334 -5.63 22.05 10.27
CA LEU A 334 -4.47 21.72 9.45
C LEU A 334 -3.29 22.66 9.75
N GLY A 335 -3.56 23.96 9.85
CA GLY A 335 -2.55 24.96 10.23
C GLY A 335 -1.97 24.70 11.62
N LYS A 336 -2.83 24.35 12.60
CA LYS A 336 -2.39 23.95 13.96
C LYS A 336 -1.51 22.70 13.92
N LEU A 337 -1.90 21.66 13.15
CA LEU A 337 -1.16 20.43 13.02
C LEU A 337 0.24 20.71 12.42
N ILE A 338 0.29 21.39 11.29
CA ILE A 338 1.54 21.72 10.60
C ILE A 338 2.46 22.56 11.50
N LYS A 339 1.92 23.65 12.09
CA LYS A 339 2.67 24.51 13.00
C LYS A 339 3.25 23.71 14.16
N SER A 340 2.45 22.85 14.80
CA SER A 340 2.91 22.03 15.93
C SER A 340 4.05 21.09 15.54
N VAL A 341 3.96 20.46 14.36
CA VAL A 341 5.03 19.59 13.87
C VAL A 341 6.30 20.38 13.55
N VAL A 342 6.19 21.52 12.87
CA VAL A 342 7.34 22.39 12.56
C VAL A 342 8.02 22.90 13.83
N ASP A 343 7.25 23.36 14.82
CA ASP A 343 7.77 23.89 16.08
C ASP A 343 8.49 22.78 16.88
N VAL A 344 7.93 21.57 16.93
CA VAL A 344 8.56 20.43 17.64
C VAL A 344 9.86 19.98 16.95
N ILE A 345 9.90 19.93 15.63
CA ILE A 345 11.15 19.60 14.90
C ILE A 345 12.23 20.66 15.15
N ARG A 346 11.88 21.96 15.12
CA ARG A 346 12.83 23.06 15.41
C ARG A 346 13.33 23.00 16.86
N LEU A 347 12.43 22.74 17.81
CA LEU A 347 12.80 22.57 19.22
C LEU A 347 13.75 21.37 19.39
N PHE A 348 13.46 20.25 18.71
CA PHE A 348 14.34 19.07 18.78
C PHE A 348 15.71 19.36 18.15
N ALA A 349 15.77 20.11 17.06
CA ALA A 349 17.03 20.55 16.46
C ALA A 349 17.87 21.37 17.45
N SER A 350 17.26 22.34 18.15
CA SER A 350 17.98 23.22 19.13
C SER A 350 18.48 22.47 20.38
N ILE A 351 17.94 21.28 20.70
CA ILE A 351 18.40 20.46 21.83
C ILE A 351 19.56 19.54 21.40
N LYS A 352 19.67 19.25 20.12
CA LYS A 352 20.68 18.31 19.56
C LYS A 352 21.92 19.00 19.02
N THR A 353 21.84 20.34 18.79
CA THR A 353 23.01 21.20 18.57
C THR A 353 23.68 21.56 19.89
#